data_963ecc3adf5cb5b2f5b38cbf1073a248
#
_entry.id   963ecc3adf5cb5b2f5b38cbf1073a248
#
_cell.length_a   1.000
_cell.length_b   1.000
_cell.length_c   1.000
_cell.angle_alpha   90.00
_cell.angle_beta   90.00
_cell.angle_gamma   90.00
#
_symmetry.space_group_name_H-M   'P 1'
#
loop_
_entity.id
_entity.type
_entity.pdbx_description
1 polymer ?
#
loop_
_entity_poly.entity_id
_entity_poly.type
_entity_poly.pdbx_seq_one_letter_code
_entity_poly.pdbx_strand_id
1 'polypeptide(L)'
;QSSVVVMIGKRDTGKSFLTRDLLYSHRHIPAGMVISGTESANSFYGTHVPKVLIHNEYTPQLIANVIRRQKLMMKKVNQEMQESGQQRTDPRAFLILDDCLYDNTWIKDKNIRACFMNGRHYKLLFIITMQYALGVPPNLRTNVDYVFILRENYISNRKRLYEHYAGMFPTFDMFCQVMDQCTENYECLVIHNN
;
A
#
# COMPACT_ATOMS: atom_id res chain seq x y z
N GLN A 1 -10.76 0.83 5.00
CA GLN A 1 -10.63 2.02 5.84
C GLN A 1 -9.15 2.37 5.98
N SER A 2 -8.58 2.58 7.15
CA SER A 2 -7.15 2.95 7.29
C SER A 2 -6.31 1.68 7.44
N SER A 3 -5.80 1.16 6.35
CA SER A 3 -5.07 -0.11 6.32
C SER A 3 -3.73 0.05 5.61
N VAL A 4 -2.79 -0.81 5.95
CA VAL A 4 -1.53 -1.00 5.24
C VAL A 4 -1.69 -2.17 4.29
N VAL A 5 -1.54 -1.90 3.01
CA VAL A 5 -1.69 -2.87 1.93
C VAL A 5 -0.37 -3.02 1.18
N VAL A 6 0.07 -4.25 1.02
CA VAL A 6 1.24 -4.59 0.21
C VAL A 6 0.78 -5.45 -0.96
N MET A 7 1.12 -5.05 -2.18
CA MET A 7 0.86 -5.83 -3.39
C MET A 7 2.17 -6.34 -3.98
N ILE A 8 2.26 -7.63 -4.17
CA ILE A 8 3.48 -8.29 -4.66
C ILE A 8 3.18 -9.01 -5.96
N GLY A 9 3.93 -8.68 -6.99
CA GLY A 9 3.81 -9.33 -8.29
C GLY A 9 4.78 -8.74 -9.30
N LYS A 10 5.12 -9.50 -10.31
CA LYS A 10 5.98 -9.06 -11.42
C LYS A 10 5.32 -7.95 -12.25
N ARG A 11 6.06 -7.45 -13.24
CA ARG A 11 5.47 -6.58 -14.27
C ARG A 11 4.33 -7.32 -14.97
N ASP A 12 3.35 -6.56 -15.43
CA ASP A 12 2.21 -7.02 -16.22
C ASP A 12 1.30 -8.05 -15.51
N THR A 13 1.39 -8.18 -14.18
CA THR A 13 0.48 -9.03 -13.39
C THR A 13 -0.79 -8.32 -12.93
N GLY A 14 -0.96 -7.03 -13.22
CA GLY A 14 -2.18 -6.29 -12.89
C GLY A 14 -2.14 -5.45 -11.61
N LYS A 15 -0.97 -5.24 -10.96
CA LYS A 15 -0.85 -4.46 -9.71
C LYS A 15 -1.48 -3.09 -9.79
N SER A 16 -1.14 -2.30 -10.81
CA SER A 16 -1.66 -0.92 -10.94
C SER A 16 -3.16 -0.91 -11.20
N PHE A 17 -3.69 -1.86 -11.98
CA PHE A 17 -5.13 -2.02 -12.17
C PHE A 17 -5.84 -2.34 -10.86
N LEU A 18 -5.33 -3.28 -10.09
CA LEU A 18 -5.86 -3.62 -8.76
C LEU A 18 -5.80 -2.42 -7.81
N THR A 19 -4.71 -1.65 -7.83
CA THR A 19 -4.58 -0.41 -7.05
C THR A 19 -5.65 0.60 -7.45
N ARG A 20 -5.91 0.78 -8.74
CA ARG A 20 -6.97 1.65 -9.25
C ARG A 20 -8.35 1.20 -8.76
N ASP A 21 -8.64 -0.09 -8.80
CA ASP A 21 -9.93 -0.63 -8.37
C ASP A 21 -10.12 -0.47 -6.86
N LEU A 22 -9.07 -0.62 -6.07
CA LEU A 22 -9.09 -0.27 -4.64
C LEU A 22 -9.33 1.24 -4.42
N LEU A 23 -8.68 2.10 -5.19
CA LEU A 23 -8.94 3.54 -5.14
C LEU A 23 -10.38 3.87 -5.49
N TYR A 24 -10.93 3.26 -6.53
CA TYR A 24 -12.33 3.46 -6.91
C TYR A 24 -13.28 3.06 -5.79
N SER A 25 -13.03 1.94 -5.13
CA SER A 25 -13.81 1.49 -3.96
C SER A 25 -13.67 2.45 -2.77
N HIS A 26 -12.58 3.21 -2.71
CA HIS A 26 -12.28 4.20 -1.66
C HIS A 26 -12.36 5.65 -2.15
N ARG A 27 -13.05 5.92 -3.29
CA ARG A 27 -13.17 7.25 -3.90
C ARG A 27 -13.76 8.34 -3.00
N HIS A 28 -14.36 7.93 -1.89
CA HIS A 28 -14.88 8.84 -0.87
C HIS A 28 -13.78 9.39 0.07
N ILE A 29 -12.54 8.95 -0.04
CA ILE A 29 -11.41 9.49 0.73
C ILE A 29 -11.05 10.87 0.15
N PRO A 30 -11.10 11.96 0.95
CA PRO A 30 -11.08 13.33 0.43
C PRO A 30 -9.71 13.82 -0.01
N ALA A 31 -8.64 13.12 0.35
CA ALA A 31 -7.27 13.55 0.05
C ALA A 31 -6.33 12.36 -0.16
N GLY A 32 -5.24 12.59 -0.88
CA GLY A 32 -4.24 11.55 -1.06
C GLY A 32 -3.05 12.00 -1.89
N MET A 33 -2.15 11.04 -2.10
CA MET A 33 -0.96 11.20 -2.92
C MET A 33 -0.62 9.87 -3.58
N VAL A 34 -0.21 9.94 -4.84
CA VAL A 34 0.35 8.82 -5.59
C VAL A 34 1.79 9.15 -5.94
N ILE A 35 2.69 8.22 -5.71
CA ILE A 35 4.06 8.26 -6.21
C ILE A 35 4.24 7.02 -7.09
N SER A 36 4.44 7.23 -8.39
CA SER A 36 4.57 6.15 -9.36
C SER A 36 5.73 6.41 -10.31
N GLY A 37 6.71 5.51 -10.30
CA GLY A 37 7.87 5.62 -11.18
C GLY A 37 7.57 5.50 -12.67
N THR A 38 6.38 5.04 -13.04
CA THR A 38 5.96 4.83 -14.44
C THR A 38 4.96 5.88 -14.95
N GLU A 39 4.50 6.78 -14.09
CA GLU A 39 3.45 7.74 -14.43
C GLU A 39 3.83 8.66 -15.59
N SER A 40 5.09 9.12 -15.64
CA SER A 40 5.60 9.95 -16.74
C SER A 40 5.53 9.28 -18.11
N ALA A 41 5.55 7.94 -18.14
CA ALA A 41 5.51 7.17 -19.38
C ALA A 41 4.08 6.79 -19.81
N ASN A 42 3.20 6.47 -18.85
CA ASN A 42 1.88 5.89 -19.18
C ASN A 42 0.68 6.72 -18.72
N SER A 43 0.89 7.74 -17.88
CA SER A 43 -0.17 8.61 -17.32
C SER A 43 -1.36 7.84 -16.73
N PHE A 44 -1.07 6.70 -16.12
CA PHE A 44 -2.10 5.76 -15.68
C PHE A 44 -2.98 6.35 -14.57
N TYR A 45 -2.37 6.91 -13.54
CA TYR A 45 -3.09 7.53 -12.42
C TYR A 45 -3.68 8.89 -12.77
N GLY A 46 -3.07 9.61 -13.72
CA GLY A 46 -3.53 10.93 -14.17
C GLY A 46 -4.93 10.94 -14.80
N THR A 47 -5.47 9.77 -15.15
CA THR A 47 -6.86 9.62 -15.61
C THR A 47 -7.87 9.52 -14.46
N HIS A 48 -7.42 9.28 -13.23
CA HIS A 48 -8.30 9.02 -12.07
C HIS A 48 -8.01 9.90 -10.86
N VAL A 49 -6.79 10.45 -10.78
CA VAL A 49 -6.32 11.27 -9.66
C VAL A 49 -5.87 12.62 -10.21
N PRO A 50 -6.18 13.75 -9.54
CA PRO A 50 -5.68 15.06 -9.96
C PRO A 50 -4.15 15.07 -10.06
N LYS A 51 -3.62 15.59 -11.17
CA LYS A 51 -2.18 15.60 -11.47
C LYS A 51 -1.31 16.21 -10.36
N VAL A 52 -1.82 17.20 -9.65
CA VAL A 52 -1.13 17.84 -8.51
C VAL A 52 -0.85 16.88 -7.35
N LEU A 53 -1.54 15.76 -7.27
CA LEU A 53 -1.38 14.73 -6.25
C LEU A 53 -0.50 13.56 -6.70
N ILE A 54 0.04 13.62 -7.91
CA ILE A 54 0.84 12.56 -8.52
C ILE A 54 2.28 13.03 -8.66
N HIS A 55 3.20 12.19 -8.21
CA HIS A 55 4.64 12.43 -8.30
C HIS A 55 5.32 11.24 -8.98
N ASN A 56 6.34 11.53 -9.81
CA ASN A 56 7.07 10.51 -10.57
C ASN A 56 8.17 9.82 -9.76
N GLU A 57 8.64 10.48 -8.70
CA GLU A 57 9.77 10.00 -7.90
C GLU A 57 9.46 10.07 -6.41
N TYR A 58 9.91 9.03 -5.70
CA TYR A 58 9.91 9.03 -4.25
C TYR A 58 10.92 10.03 -3.71
N THR A 59 10.48 10.86 -2.77
CA THR A 59 11.38 11.65 -1.93
C THR A 59 10.90 11.60 -0.47
N PRO A 60 11.83 11.56 0.51
CA PRO A 60 11.47 11.59 1.94
C PRO A 60 10.60 12.79 2.32
N GLN A 61 10.77 13.93 1.63
CA GLN A 61 10.00 15.14 1.88
C GLN A 61 8.52 15.00 1.53
N LEU A 62 8.19 14.27 0.46
CA LEU A 62 6.79 14.01 0.09
C LEU A 62 6.07 13.24 1.20
N ILE A 63 6.70 12.19 1.71
CA ILE A 63 6.14 11.39 2.81
C ILE A 63 6.02 12.21 4.09
N ALA A 64 7.06 13.01 4.42
CA ALA A 64 7.02 13.92 5.56
C ALA A 64 5.83 14.90 5.46
N ASN A 65 5.53 15.41 4.27
CA ASN A 65 4.39 16.30 4.04
C ASN A 65 3.05 15.58 4.29
N VAL A 66 2.90 14.34 3.81
CA VAL A 66 1.70 13.53 4.07
C VAL A 66 1.51 13.33 5.58
N ILE A 67 2.55 12.89 6.29
CA ILE A 67 2.48 12.67 7.74
C ILE A 67 2.17 13.97 8.49
N ARG A 68 2.81 15.08 8.11
CA ARG A 68 2.54 16.38 8.72
C ARG A 68 1.08 16.81 8.52
N ARG A 69 0.55 16.67 7.29
CA ARG A 69 -0.87 16.93 7.02
C ARG A 69 -1.77 16.07 7.90
N GLN A 70 -1.53 14.77 7.98
CA GLN A 70 -2.35 13.87 8.76
C GLN A 70 -2.34 14.21 10.26
N LYS A 71 -1.20 14.55 10.82
CA LYS A 71 -1.10 15.03 12.21
C LYS A 71 -1.93 16.30 12.44
N LEU A 72 -1.90 17.25 11.50
CA LEU A 72 -2.72 18.47 11.59
C LEU A 72 -4.21 18.16 11.49
N MET A 73 -4.61 17.24 10.60
CA MET A 73 -6.02 16.84 10.47
C MET A 73 -6.53 16.15 11.75
N MET A 74 -5.72 15.26 12.35
CA MET A 74 -6.08 14.61 13.61
C MET A 74 -6.20 15.62 14.76
N LYS A 75 -5.29 16.61 14.82
CA LYS A 75 -5.39 17.69 15.81
C LYS A 75 -6.69 18.49 15.64
N LYS A 76 -7.04 18.82 14.39
CA LYS A 76 -8.29 19.53 14.08
C LYS A 76 -9.53 18.75 14.50
N VAL A 77 -9.57 17.44 14.17
CA VAL A 77 -10.69 16.56 14.59
C VAL A 77 -10.81 16.52 16.11
N ASN A 78 -9.69 16.37 16.82
CA ASN A 78 -9.71 16.35 18.29
C ASN A 78 -10.23 17.68 18.87
N GLN A 79 -9.85 18.81 18.28
CA GLN A 79 -10.35 20.12 18.68
C GLN A 79 -11.86 20.25 18.41
N GLU A 80 -12.35 19.88 17.23
CA GLU A 80 -13.79 19.86 16.90
C GLU A 80 -14.60 19.02 17.90
N MET A 81 -14.07 17.85 18.27
CA MET A 81 -14.71 16.97 19.25
C MET A 81 -14.75 17.58 20.65
N GLN A 82 -13.69 18.31 21.06
CA GLN A 82 -13.67 19.00 22.35
C GLN A 82 -14.62 20.21 22.39
N GLU A 83 -14.70 20.98 21.29
CA GLU A 83 -15.52 22.20 21.23
C GLU A 83 -17.00 21.94 21.00
N SER A 84 -17.36 20.96 20.18
CA SER A 84 -18.76 20.76 19.74
C SER A 84 -19.31 19.34 19.95
N GLY A 85 -18.45 18.40 20.36
CA GLY A 85 -18.81 16.97 20.45
C GLY A 85 -19.05 16.30 19.08
N GLN A 86 -18.77 16.99 17.98
CA GLN A 86 -19.03 16.50 16.63
C GLN A 86 -17.82 16.63 15.72
N GLN A 87 -17.50 15.56 15.00
CA GLN A 87 -16.49 15.58 13.96
C GLN A 87 -17.10 16.18 12.67
N ARG A 88 -16.54 17.28 12.18
CA ARG A 88 -16.92 17.93 10.91
C ARG A 88 -15.89 17.69 9.82
N THR A 89 -14.62 17.59 10.20
CA THR A 89 -13.52 17.35 9.29
C THR A 89 -13.34 15.85 9.03
N ASP A 90 -13.28 15.44 7.76
CA ASP A 90 -12.86 14.10 7.38
C ASP A 90 -11.32 14.05 7.28
N PRO A 91 -10.62 13.35 8.21
CA PRO A 91 -9.17 13.30 8.22
C PRO A 91 -8.59 12.26 7.25
N ARG A 92 -9.42 11.42 6.64
CA ARG A 92 -8.95 10.30 5.83
C ARG A 92 -8.09 10.77 4.65
N ALA A 93 -7.06 9.97 4.35
CA ALA A 93 -6.22 10.16 3.19
C ALA A 93 -5.72 8.82 2.67
N PHE A 94 -5.24 8.80 1.41
CA PHE A 94 -4.51 7.68 0.86
C PHE A 94 -3.07 8.09 0.50
N LEU A 95 -2.16 7.14 0.57
CA LEU A 95 -0.80 7.23 0.04
C LEU A 95 -0.50 5.96 -0.73
N ILE A 96 -0.13 6.10 -1.99
CA ILE A 96 0.23 4.99 -2.86
C ILE A 96 1.68 5.16 -3.30
N LEU A 97 2.46 4.11 -3.11
CA LEU A 97 3.82 3.97 -3.62
C LEU A 97 3.81 2.83 -4.66
N ASP A 98 3.71 3.20 -5.93
CA ASP A 98 3.57 2.25 -7.04
C ASP A 98 4.88 2.11 -7.80
N ASP A 99 5.55 0.96 -7.58
CA ASP A 99 6.80 0.55 -8.24
C ASP A 99 7.87 1.66 -8.27
N CYS A 100 7.99 2.44 -7.18
CA CYS A 100 8.88 3.60 -7.07
C CYS A 100 9.99 3.43 -6.03
N LEU A 101 10.08 2.27 -5.38
CA LEU A 101 11.04 1.98 -4.32
C LEU A 101 12.18 1.11 -4.85
N TYR A 102 13.02 1.69 -5.71
CA TYR A 102 14.06 0.97 -6.45
C TYR A 102 15.26 0.56 -5.59
N ASP A 103 15.56 1.34 -4.54
CA ASP A 103 16.64 1.06 -3.62
C ASP A 103 16.11 0.82 -2.20
N ASN A 104 16.97 0.32 -1.32
CA ASN A 104 16.57 0.03 0.06
C ASN A 104 16.67 1.23 1.01
N THR A 105 16.92 2.43 0.51
CA THR A 105 17.09 3.62 1.38
C THR A 105 15.78 4.03 2.02
N TRP A 106 14.65 3.80 1.34
CA TRP A 106 13.31 4.07 1.86
C TRP A 106 13.00 3.33 3.18
N ILE A 107 13.60 2.15 3.39
CA ILE A 107 13.42 1.35 4.62
C ILE A 107 13.91 2.12 5.86
N LYS A 108 14.91 2.99 5.69
CA LYS A 108 15.48 3.83 6.74
C LYS A 108 14.69 5.12 6.96
N ASP A 109 13.79 5.49 6.05
CA ASP A 109 12.96 6.68 6.19
C ASP A 109 11.98 6.52 7.36
N LYS A 110 12.16 7.38 8.38
CA LYS A 110 11.30 7.41 9.56
C LYS A 110 9.83 7.67 9.24
N ASN A 111 9.52 8.39 8.16
CA ASN A 111 8.16 8.73 7.78
C ASN A 111 7.47 7.53 7.12
N ILE A 112 8.18 6.78 6.27
CA ILE A 112 7.67 5.50 5.74
C ILE A 112 7.40 4.53 6.90
N ARG A 113 8.34 4.39 7.82
CA ARG A 113 8.13 3.56 9.02
C ARG A 113 6.90 4.02 9.81
N ALA A 114 6.68 5.33 9.95
CA ALA A 114 5.49 5.86 10.60
C ALA A 114 4.20 5.53 9.84
N CYS A 115 4.22 5.45 8.50
CA CYS A 115 3.07 4.99 7.71
C CYS A 115 2.69 3.55 8.05
N PHE A 116 3.66 2.64 8.17
CA PHE A 116 3.40 1.25 8.59
C PHE A 116 2.91 1.17 10.04
N MET A 117 3.59 1.84 10.98
CA MET A 117 3.34 1.67 12.41
C MET A 117 2.13 2.46 12.90
N ASN A 118 1.88 3.64 12.34
CA ASN A 118 0.91 4.61 12.84
C ASN A 118 -0.15 5.01 11.80
N GLY A 119 -0.13 4.43 10.60
CA GLY A 119 -1.04 4.81 9.52
C GLY A 119 -2.51 4.76 9.93
N ARG A 120 -2.91 3.74 10.70
CA ARG A 120 -4.27 3.61 11.25
C ARG A 120 -4.65 4.80 12.13
N HIS A 121 -3.76 5.23 13.03
CA HIS A 121 -3.98 6.39 13.90
C HIS A 121 -4.11 7.68 13.11
N TYR A 122 -3.37 7.78 12.01
CA TYR A 122 -3.42 8.94 11.10
C TYR A 122 -4.55 8.86 10.07
N LYS A 123 -5.42 7.86 10.13
CA LYS A 123 -6.50 7.65 9.14
C LYS A 123 -5.97 7.59 7.70
N LEU A 124 -4.83 6.93 7.51
CA LEU A 124 -4.14 6.79 6.24
C LEU A 124 -4.37 5.40 5.65
N LEU A 125 -4.92 5.31 4.44
CA LEU A 125 -4.84 4.13 3.60
C LEU A 125 -3.49 4.13 2.90
N PHE A 126 -2.64 3.19 3.24
CA PHE A 126 -1.27 3.12 2.73
C PHE A 126 -1.09 1.89 1.87
N ILE A 127 -0.83 2.08 0.57
CA ILE A 127 -0.68 1.02 -0.42
C ILE A 127 0.74 1.07 -0.98
N ILE A 128 1.42 -0.06 -0.98
CA ILE A 128 2.73 -0.24 -1.61
C ILE A 128 2.64 -1.37 -2.62
N THR A 129 3.08 -1.12 -3.83
CA THR A 129 3.30 -2.17 -4.82
C THR A 129 4.79 -2.46 -4.97
N MET A 130 5.13 -3.72 -5.12
CA MET A 130 6.51 -4.17 -5.30
C MET A 130 6.60 -5.43 -6.14
N GLN A 131 7.77 -5.65 -6.73
CA GLN A 131 8.01 -6.81 -7.59
C GLN A 131 8.59 -8.01 -6.82
N TYR A 132 9.15 -7.77 -5.64
CA TYR A 132 9.86 -8.81 -4.88
C TYR A 132 9.30 -8.96 -3.47
N ALA A 133 9.17 -10.22 -3.03
CA ALA A 133 8.67 -10.58 -1.70
C ALA A 133 9.50 -9.99 -0.54
N LEU A 134 10.80 -9.83 -0.72
CA LEU A 134 11.72 -9.36 0.32
C LEU A 134 11.77 -7.83 0.49
N GLY A 135 10.97 -7.08 -0.29
CA GLY A 135 10.99 -5.62 -0.24
C GLY A 135 10.61 -5.03 1.12
N VAL A 136 9.71 -5.65 1.88
CA VAL A 136 9.31 -5.18 3.22
C VAL A 136 10.09 -5.92 4.31
N PRO A 137 10.87 -5.20 5.16
CA PRO A 137 11.61 -5.84 6.25
C PRO A 137 10.67 -6.43 7.32
N PRO A 138 11.12 -7.46 8.08
CA PRO A 138 10.27 -8.20 9.03
C PRO A 138 9.55 -7.31 10.05
N ASN A 139 10.25 -6.32 10.60
CA ASN A 139 9.68 -5.39 11.59
C ASN A 139 8.58 -4.45 11.06
N LEU A 140 8.48 -4.28 9.75
CA LEU A 140 7.39 -3.54 9.12
C LEU A 140 6.27 -4.46 8.64
N ARG A 141 6.60 -5.70 8.24
CA ARG A 141 5.61 -6.69 7.78
C ARG A 141 4.55 -7.01 8.83
N THR A 142 4.89 -7.02 10.10
CA THR A 142 3.95 -7.26 11.21
C THR A 142 2.84 -6.21 11.29
N ASN A 143 3.01 -5.06 10.62
CA ASN A 143 2.01 -3.98 10.57
C ASN A 143 1.24 -3.96 9.25
N VAL A 144 1.44 -4.93 8.38
CA VAL A 144 0.70 -5.05 7.11
C VAL A 144 -0.63 -5.74 7.39
N ASP A 145 -1.72 -5.10 6.98
CA ASP A 145 -3.08 -5.63 7.14
C ASP A 145 -3.47 -6.61 6.04
N TYR A 146 -3.13 -6.25 4.80
CA TYR A 146 -3.48 -7.03 3.62
C TYR A 146 -2.26 -7.21 2.74
N VAL A 147 -2.03 -8.45 2.32
CA VAL A 147 -1.03 -8.78 1.31
C VAL A 147 -1.75 -9.36 0.10
N PHE A 148 -1.62 -8.67 -1.03
CA PHE A 148 -2.11 -9.13 -2.32
C PHE A 148 -0.96 -9.78 -3.08
N ILE A 149 -1.04 -11.07 -3.32
CA ILE A 149 -0.04 -11.84 -4.04
C ILE A 149 -0.58 -12.16 -5.42
N LEU A 150 0.02 -11.55 -6.44
CA LEU A 150 -0.32 -11.78 -7.84
C LEU A 150 0.52 -12.94 -8.39
N ARG A 151 0.26 -13.34 -9.63
CA ARG A 151 0.89 -14.50 -10.25
C ARG A 151 2.42 -14.48 -10.17
N GLU A 152 2.98 -15.57 -9.67
CA GLU A 152 4.42 -15.83 -9.63
C GLU A 152 4.71 -17.26 -10.11
N ASN A 153 5.51 -17.38 -11.16
CA ASN A 153 5.81 -18.67 -11.78
C ASN A 153 7.11 -19.30 -11.28
N TYR A 154 8.02 -18.50 -10.70
CA TYR A 154 9.30 -19.02 -10.21
C TYR A 154 9.15 -19.62 -8.81
N ILE A 155 9.49 -20.90 -8.68
CA ILE A 155 9.42 -21.65 -7.42
C ILE A 155 10.23 -20.99 -6.32
N SER A 156 11.42 -20.46 -6.63
CA SER A 156 12.27 -19.77 -5.65
C SER A 156 11.59 -18.51 -5.08
N ASN A 157 10.84 -17.76 -5.91
CA ASN A 157 10.08 -16.60 -5.45
C ASN A 157 8.83 -17.02 -4.68
N ARG A 158 8.13 -18.08 -5.11
CA ARG A 158 7.00 -18.67 -4.35
C ARG A 158 7.46 -19.11 -2.95
N LYS A 159 8.65 -19.71 -2.84
CA LYS A 159 9.19 -20.11 -1.54
C LYS A 159 9.39 -18.91 -0.62
N ARG A 160 9.93 -17.79 -1.13
CA ARG A 160 10.06 -16.54 -0.37
C ARG A 160 8.70 -15.94 0.03
N LEU A 161 7.71 -15.99 -0.86
CA LEU A 161 6.34 -15.55 -0.55
C LEU A 161 5.75 -16.40 0.57
N TYR A 162 5.89 -17.72 0.48
CA TYR A 162 5.44 -18.66 1.50
C TYR A 162 6.09 -18.39 2.86
N GLU A 163 7.43 -18.32 2.91
CA GLU A 163 8.19 -18.12 4.15
C GLU A 163 7.90 -16.77 4.83
N HIS A 164 7.59 -15.74 4.04
CA HIS A 164 7.49 -14.38 4.57
C HIS A 164 6.07 -13.86 4.76
N TYR A 165 5.10 -14.38 4.05
CA TYR A 165 3.73 -13.86 4.08
C TYR A 165 2.65 -14.93 4.24
N ALA A 166 2.93 -16.16 3.90
CA ALA A 166 1.93 -17.22 3.81
C ALA A 166 2.12 -18.34 4.85
N GLY A 167 2.64 -18.00 6.03
CA GLY A 167 2.91 -18.95 7.13
C GLY A 167 1.66 -19.64 7.69
N MET A 168 0.44 -19.22 7.30
CA MET A 168 -0.80 -19.90 7.64
C MET A 168 -1.02 -21.19 6.85
N PHE A 169 -0.35 -21.38 5.71
CA PHE A 169 -0.44 -22.63 4.95
C PHE A 169 0.43 -23.70 5.60
N PRO A 170 -0.10 -24.90 5.85
CA PRO A 170 0.66 -25.98 6.51
C PRO A 170 1.89 -26.45 5.74
N THR A 171 1.85 -26.40 4.41
CA THR A 171 2.95 -26.84 3.54
C THR A 171 3.14 -25.90 2.37
N PHE A 172 4.35 -25.88 1.83
CA PHE A 172 4.66 -25.11 0.61
C PHE A 172 3.88 -25.61 -0.61
N ASP A 173 3.65 -26.93 -0.71
CA ASP A 173 2.90 -27.51 -1.82
C ASP A 173 1.45 -27.06 -1.82
N MET A 174 0.79 -26.99 -0.66
CA MET A 174 -0.56 -26.41 -0.56
C MET A 174 -0.59 -24.95 -0.95
N PHE A 175 0.38 -24.17 -0.53
CA PHE A 175 0.50 -22.77 -0.96
C PHE A 175 0.64 -22.67 -2.49
N CYS A 176 1.48 -23.50 -3.10
CA CYS A 176 1.64 -23.52 -4.56
C CYS A 176 0.34 -23.87 -5.29
N GLN A 177 -0.40 -24.88 -4.80
CA GLN A 177 -1.70 -25.26 -5.38
C GLN A 177 -2.71 -24.12 -5.30
N VAL A 178 -2.81 -23.44 -4.17
CA VAL A 178 -3.68 -22.26 -4.00
C VAL A 178 -3.24 -21.12 -4.93
N MET A 179 -1.93 -20.86 -5.02
CA MET A 179 -1.41 -19.84 -5.94
C MET A 179 -1.79 -20.13 -7.40
N ASP A 180 -1.69 -21.38 -7.82
CA ASP A 180 -2.06 -21.76 -9.20
C ASP A 180 -3.55 -21.57 -9.47
N GLN A 181 -4.41 -21.83 -8.49
CA GLN A 181 -5.86 -21.67 -8.62
C GLN A 181 -6.32 -20.19 -8.51
N CYS A 182 -5.70 -19.42 -7.61
CA CYS A 182 -6.18 -18.07 -7.26
C CYS A 182 -5.46 -16.94 -7.99
N THR A 183 -4.48 -17.22 -8.84
CA THR A 183 -3.71 -16.17 -9.53
C THR A 183 -3.74 -16.30 -11.06
N GLU A 184 -4.75 -16.98 -11.61
CA GLU A 184 -5.03 -16.98 -13.04
C GLU A 184 -5.85 -15.73 -13.43
N ASN A 185 -5.84 -15.40 -14.72
CA ASN A 185 -6.69 -14.34 -15.29
C ASN A 185 -6.63 -12.98 -14.54
N TYR A 186 -5.44 -12.60 -14.08
CA TYR A 186 -5.22 -11.38 -13.27
C TYR A 186 -5.87 -11.38 -11.88
N GLU A 187 -6.31 -12.53 -11.41
CA GLU A 187 -6.74 -12.72 -10.02
C GLU A 187 -5.55 -12.71 -9.06
N CYS A 188 -5.80 -12.61 -7.77
CA CYS A 188 -4.75 -12.58 -6.76
C CYS A 188 -5.18 -13.31 -5.48
N LEU A 189 -4.20 -13.91 -4.80
CA LEU A 189 -4.38 -14.39 -3.46
C LEU A 189 -4.31 -13.21 -2.48
N VAL A 190 -5.32 -13.05 -1.64
CA VAL A 190 -5.36 -12.02 -0.61
C VAL A 190 -5.18 -12.64 0.76
N ILE A 191 -4.15 -12.21 1.47
CA ILE A 191 -3.89 -12.59 2.86
C ILE A 191 -4.29 -11.43 3.76
N HIS A 192 -5.16 -11.71 4.72
CA HIS A 192 -5.60 -10.77 5.74
C HIS A 192 -4.95 -11.15 7.08
N ASN A 193 -4.12 -10.28 7.63
CA ASN A 193 -3.30 -10.55 8.81
C ASN A 193 -3.97 -10.16 10.15
N ASN A 194 -5.25 -9.82 10.14
CA ASN A 194 -5.98 -9.43 11.37
C ASN A 194 -7.02 -10.46 11.74
#